data_b04d473ccdc344127315fc5bd4be0be8
#
_entry.id   b04d473ccdc344127315fc5bd4be0be8
#
_cell.length_a   1.000
_cell.length_b   1.000
_cell.length_c   1.000
_cell.angle_alpha   90.00
_cell.angle_beta   90.00
_cell.angle_gamma   90.00
#
_symmetry.space_group_name_H-M   'P 1'
#
loop_
_entity.id
_entity.type
_entity.pdbx_description
1 polymer ?
#
loop_
_entity_poly.entity_id
_entity_poly.type
_entity_poly.pdbx_seq_one_letter_code
_entity_poly.pdbx_strand_id
1 'polypeptide(L)'
;MKKMTSGELRSMWLNFFKSKGHAVIPSASVIPENDPTVLFTTAGMHPLVPYLLGSKHPAGTRLTDVQKCIRTGDIDEVGDASHLTFFEMLGNWSLGDYFKKKMIAWSWEFLTSPEYLGLDKDKLAFTVFEGEGDIPRDEEAANYWMENGVKKENIYFLPREHNWWGPAGQTGPCGPDTEMFIIKDQPPCGPNCSPACSCGRFLEIWNDVFMQYNKTADGQYVPMAKKNVDTGMGLERTVCTLNGCKTVYETDAFTGIIAKISELSGKHYDDDEATTRAFRIVADHLRTSTFIMGDPRGVSPSNVDQGYVLRRLIRRAVRFGMELGMPEGFTAEIGKVVIEQYAEVYPELKQNEAFVLEQFKLEETRFARTLRQGEREFEKAVSRMGESKVIDGMVAFNLYATYGFPIEMTRELAREHGLTVDEAGFEKHFAEHQKSSHAGAEQRFKGGLADSSAQSARLHTATHLLHAALRRVLGDEVAQKGSNITPERLRFDFSFGRKVTKDELAQVEALVNEWIKADVPVVMTETTVEDAKKEGAIGLFESKYGERVRMYTMGEYSKEICGGPHASHTGELVSFKILKEESSSAGVRRIKAVIGAKPED
;
A
#
# COMPACT_ATOMS: atom_id res chain seq x y z
N MET A 1 -4.63 -32.12 -18.33
CA MET A 1 -4.63 -31.26 -17.13
C MET A 1 -6.07 -31.12 -16.62
N LYS A 2 -6.25 -31.16 -15.31
CA LYS A 2 -7.58 -31.01 -14.69
C LYS A 2 -7.90 -29.52 -14.60
N LYS A 3 -8.99 -29.09 -15.24
CA LYS A 3 -9.48 -27.71 -15.08
C LYS A 3 -9.84 -27.45 -13.62
N MET A 4 -9.52 -26.27 -13.11
CA MET A 4 -9.63 -25.96 -11.69
C MET A 4 -9.95 -24.47 -11.46
N THR A 5 -10.79 -24.20 -10.49
CA THR A 5 -11.03 -22.83 -10.00
C THR A 5 -9.98 -22.40 -8.98
N SER A 6 -9.86 -21.11 -8.73
CA SER A 6 -9.00 -20.57 -7.67
C SER A 6 -9.35 -21.14 -6.28
N GLY A 7 -10.64 -21.30 -5.99
CA GLY A 7 -11.12 -21.90 -4.73
C GLY A 7 -10.72 -23.37 -4.57
N GLU A 8 -10.82 -24.15 -5.64
CA GLU A 8 -10.38 -25.56 -5.64
C GLU A 8 -8.87 -25.69 -5.45
N LEU A 9 -8.07 -24.83 -6.10
CA LEU A 9 -6.61 -24.84 -5.95
C LEU A 9 -6.19 -24.44 -4.53
N ARG A 10 -6.80 -23.37 -3.94
CA ARG A 10 -6.53 -23.01 -2.53
C ARG A 10 -6.80 -24.19 -1.59
N SER A 11 -7.96 -24.82 -1.75
CA SER A 11 -8.35 -25.96 -0.90
C SER A 11 -7.42 -27.15 -1.08
N MET A 12 -7.04 -27.47 -2.32
CA MET A 12 -6.11 -28.57 -2.64
C MET A 12 -4.74 -28.33 -2.00
N TRP A 13 -4.18 -27.12 -2.13
CA TRP A 13 -2.91 -26.72 -1.54
C TRP A 13 -2.91 -26.88 -0.02
N LEU A 14 -3.88 -26.26 0.65
CA LEU A 14 -3.96 -26.30 2.11
C LEU A 14 -4.14 -27.72 2.63
N ASN A 15 -4.97 -28.54 1.97
CA ASN A 15 -5.17 -29.94 2.35
C ASN A 15 -3.91 -30.79 2.10
N PHE A 16 -3.18 -30.56 1.00
CA PHE A 16 -1.93 -31.24 0.72
C PHE A 16 -0.91 -30.99 1.83
N PHE A 17 -0.61 -29.74 2.15
CA PHE A 17 0.38 -29.44 3.19
C PHE A 17 -0.10 -29.78 4.60
N LYS A 18 -1.39 -29.69 4.87
CA LYS A 18 -1.97 -30.22 6.11
C LYS A 18 -1.72 -31.71 6.25
N SER A 19 -1.81 -32.51 5.16
CA SER A 19 -1.49 -33.94 5.16
C SER A 19 -0.01 -34.22 5.43
N LYS A 20 0.87 -33.26 5.13
CA LYS A 20 2.32 -33.30 5.42
C LYS A 20 2.65 -32.76 6.83
N GLY A 21 1.63 -32.46 7.65
CA GLY A 21 1.79 -32.01 9.05
C GLY A 21 1.99 -30.50 9.21
N HIS A 22 1.60 -29.67 8.23
CA HIS A 22 1.64 -28.23 8.35
C HIS A 22 0.40 -27.69 9.04
N ALA A 23 0.59 -26.69 9.89
CA ALA A 23 -0.50 -25.88 10.44
C ALA A 23 -0.93 -24.85 9.38
N VAL A 24 -2.24 -24.79 9.14
CA VAL A 24 -2.82 -23.73 8.29
C VAL A 24 -2.92 -22.46 9.12
N ILE A 25 -2.29 -21.40 8.65
CA ILE A 25 -2.33 -20.07 9.27
C ILE A 25 -3.15 -19.10 8.41
N PRO A 26 -3.74 -18.05 8.99
CA PRO A 26 -4.47 -17.05 8.20
C PRO A 26 -3.51 -16.18 7.38
N SER A 27 -4.01 -15.68 6.24
CA SER A 27 -3.31 -14.65 5.46
C SER A 27 -3.07 -13.40 6.32
N ALA A 28 -1.86 -12.91 6.34
CA ALA A 28 -1.53 -11.66 7.01
C ALA A 28 -2.08 -10.44 6.24
N SER A 29 -2.03 -9.27 6.89
CA SER A 29 -2.33 -7.98 6.29
C SER A 29 -1.44 -7.72 5.07
N VAL A 30 -2.00 -7.08 4.03
CA VAL A 30 -1.20 -6.58 2.91
C VAL A 30 -0.34 -5.37 3.28
N ILE A 31 -0.58 -4.77 4.46
CA ILE A 31 0.19 -3.66 5.02
C ILE A 31 1.07 -4.21 6.15
N PRO A 32 2.42 -4.23 5.98
CA PRO A 32 3.34 -4.80 6.95
C PRO A 32 3.26 -4.15 8.33
N GLU A 33 3.38 -4.95 9.39
CA GLU A 33 3.31 -4.45 10.77
C GLU A 33 4.60 -3.83 11.29
N ASN A 34 5.72 -4.46 10.98
CA ASN A 34 6.99 -4.19 11.67
C ASN A 34 8.15 -3.95 10.69
N ASP A 35 7.88 -3.69 9.43
CA ASP A 35 8.91 -3.41 8.43
C ASP A 35 8.63 -2.09 7.72
N PRO A 36 9.28 -0.98 8.13
CA PRO A 36 9.14 0.31 7.48
C PRO A 36 9.89 0.41 6.14
N THR A 37 10.65 -0.62 5.75
CA THR A 37 11.45 -0.61 4.51
C THR A 37 10.63 -1.00 3.29
N VAL A 38 9.45 -1.60 3.48
CA VAL A 38 8.52 -1.99 2.41
C VAL A 38 7.11 -1.45 2.67
N LEU A 39 6.45 -1.03 1.61
CA LEU A 39 5.09 -0.46 1.70
C LEU A 39 4.02 -1.54 1.84
N PHE A 40 4.21 -2.70 1.23
CA PHE A 40 3.23 -3.79 1.19
C PHE A 40 3.89 -5.14 1.42
N THR A 41 3.09 -6.12 1.82
CA THR A 41 3.49 -7.52 1.88
C THR A 41 3.66 -8.06 0.46
N THR A 42 4.90 -8.35 0.07
CA THR A 42 5.28 -8.72 -1.31
C THR A 42 5.42 -10.22 -1.54
N ALA A 43 5.51 -11.00 -0.44
CA ALA A 43 5.68 -12.46 -0.45
C ALA A 43 5.14 -13.07 0.83
N GLY A 44 4.83 -14.37 0.78
CA GLY A 44 4.27 -15.12 1.91
C GLY A 44 5.18 -15.17 3.14
N MET A 45 6.49 -15.17 2.93
CA MET A 45 7.46 -15.18 4.04
C MET A 45 7.59 -13.86 4.79
N HIS A 46 7.16 -12.75 4.20
CA HIS A 46 7.38 -11.43 4.77
C HIS A 46 6.84 -11.28 6.22
N PRO A 47 5.60 -11.70 6.52
CA PRO A 47 5.10 -11.70 7.90
C PRO A 47 5.83 -12.69 8.83
N LEU A 48 6.55 -13.66 8.26
CA LEU A 48 7.22 -14.74 8.98
C LEU A 48 8.72 -14.49 9.25
N VAL A 49 9.27 -13.35 8.81
CA VAL A 49 10.69 -12.99 9.00
C VAL A 49 11.19 -13.20 10.44
N PRO A 50 10.49 -12.78 11.52
CA PRO A 50 10.95 -13.02 12.88
C PRO A 50 11.12 -14.50 13.21
N TYR A 51 10.25 -15.35 12.68
CA TYR A 51 10.26 -16.80 12.91
C TYR A 51 11.35 -17.51 12.09
N LEU A 52 11.57 -17.06 10.86
CA LEU A 52 12.69 -17.50 10.02
C LEU A 52 14.04 -17.13 10.64
N LEU A 53 14.12 -16.03 11.38
CA LEU A 53 15.29 -15.62 12.14
C LEU A 53 15.45 -16.31 13.51
N GLY A 54 14.51 -17.19 13.89
CA GLY A 54 14.65 -18.08 15.04
C GLY A 54 13.66 -17.89 16.19
N SER A 55 12.74 -16.94 16.12
CA SER A 55 11.61 -16.84 17.05
C SER A 55 10.72 -18.09 16.90
N LYS A 56 10.02 -18.46 17.97
CA LYS A 56 9.08 -19.59 17.94
C LYS A 56 7.72 -19.14 17.42
N HIS A 57 7.22 -19.75 16.37
CA HIS A 57 5.87 -19.53 15.91
C HIS A 57 4.86 -20.32 16.77
N PRO A 58 3.72 -19.71 17.20
CA PRO A 58 2.75 -20.39 18.08
C PRO A 58 2.10 -21.63 17.45
N ALA A 59 1.96 -21.67 16.11
CA ALA A 59 1.38 -22.80 15.40
C ALA A 59 2.38 -23.94 15.09
N GLY A 60 3.67 -23.79 15.44
CA GLY A 60 4.69 -24.83 15.24
C GLY A 60 5.73 -24.48 14.19
N THR A 61 6.42 -25.53 13.68
CA THR A 61 7.57 -25.40 12.78
C THR A 61 7.23 -25.62 11.30
N ARG A 62 6.05 -26.15 11.00
CA ARG A 62 5.54 -26.35 9.64
C ARG A 62 4.28 -25.52 9.45
N LEU A 63 4.32 -24.58 8.53
CA LEU A 63 3.22 -23.63 8.30
C LEU A 63 2.83 -23.65 6.84
N THR A 64 1.57 -23.35 6.54
CA THR A 64 1.07 -23.13 5.19
C THR A 64 -0.07 -22.14 5.19
N ASP A 65 -0.17 -21.33 4.13
CA ASP A 65 -1.30 -20.43 3.91
C ASP A 65 -1.53 -20.11 2.43
N VAL A 66 -2.45 -19.20 2.22
CA VAL A 66 -2.67 -18.47 0.97
C VAL A 66 -2.51 -16.99 1.30
N GLN A 67 -1.34 -16.42 1.01
CA GLN A 67 -1.00 -15.06 1.38
C GLN A 67 -1.40 -14.06 0.30
N LYS A 68 -2.13 -13.01 0.71
CA LYS A 68 -2.38 -11.81 -0.11
C LYS A 68 -1.07 -11.04 -0.29
N CYS A 69 -0.66 -10.82 -1.54
CA CYS A 69 0.57 -10.12 -1.88
C CYS A 69 0.32 -8.93 -2.80
N ILE A 70 1.08 -7.85 -2.62
CA ILE A 70 1.05 -6.67 -3.49
C ILE A 70 2.46 -6.33 -3.94
N ARG A 71 2.67 -6.30 -5.27
CA ARG A 71 3.90 -5.86 -5.92
C ARG A 71 3.62 -4.64 -6.76
N THR A 72 4.30 -3.54 -6.47
CA THR A 72 4.07 -2.23 -7.08
C THR A 72 5.14 -1.82 -8.08
N GLY A 73 6.23 -2.60 -8.20
CA GLY A 73 7.29 -2.36 -9.18
C GLY A 73 6.78 -2.38 -10.61
N ASP A 74 5.82 -3.26 -10.89
CA ASP A 74 5.34 -3.56 -12.22
C ASP A 74 4.02 -2.85 -12.58
N ILE A 75 3.62 -1.81 -11.84
CA ILE A 75 2.36 -1.08 -12.11
C ILE A 75 2.29 -0.60 -13.57
N ASP A 76 3.39 -0.12 -14.13
CA ASP A 76 3.44 0.41 -15.49
C ASP A 76 3.35 -0.70 -16.56
N GLU A 77 3.74 -1.94 -16.20
CA GLU A 77 3.67 -3.14 -17.05
C GLU A 77 2.25 -3.71 -17.11
N VAL A 78 1.42 -3.46 -16.09
CA VAL A 78 0.03 -3.94 -16.05
C VAL A 78 -0.75 -3.43 -17.26
N GLY A 79 -1.41 -4.36 -17.90
CA GLY A 79 -2.08 -4.21 -19.21
C GLY A 79 -1.58 -5.27 -20.19
N ASP A 80 -0.45 -5.91 -19.93
CA ASP A 80 0.03 -7.10 -20.63
C ASP A 80 -0.74 -8.38 -20.24
N ALA A 81 -0.22 -9.55 -20.60
CA ALA A 81 -0.89 -10.83 -20.40
C ALA A 81 -0.71 -11.45 -18.99
N SER A 82 0.22 -10.95 -18.18
CA SER A 82 0.72 -11.69 -17.01
C SER A 82 1.05 -10.88 -15.77
N HIS A 83 1.32 -9.57 -15.88
CA HIS A 83 1.64 -8.73 -14.73
C HIS A 83 0.39 -8.37 -13.93
N LEU A 84 0.50 -8.52 -12.61
CA LEU A 84 -0.53 -8.21 -11.63
C LEU A 84 0.07 -7.43 -10.47
N THR A 85 -0.66 -6.44 -9.95
CA THR A 85 -0.25 -5.70 -8.74
C THR A 85 -0.70 -6.40 -7.46
N PHE A 86 -1.85 -7.06 -7.46
CA PHE A 86 -2.30 -7.96 -6.40
C PHE A 86 -2.35 -9.39 -6.94
N PHE A 87 -1.86 -10.34 -6.15
CA PHE A 87 -1.97 -11.77 -6.42
C PHE A 87 -1.98 -12.57 -5.12
N GLU A 88 -2.42 -13.80 -5.21
CA GLU A 88 -2.39 -14.73 -4.10
C GLU A 88 -1.21 -15.68 -4.24
N MET A 89 -0.41 -15.79 -3.18
CA MET A 89 0.73 -16.69 -3.09
C MET A 89 0.38 -17.87 -2.19
N LEU A 90 0.38 -19.06 -2.76
CA LEU A 90 0.27 -20.31 -2.01
C LEU A 90 1.65 -20.60 -1.41
N GLY A 91 1.74 -20.64 -0.09
CA GLY A 91 3.01 -20.76 0.64
C GLY A 91 3.06 -21.90 1.62
N ASN A 92 4.24 -22.49 1.77
CA ASN A 92 4.55 -23.41 2.86
C ASN A 92 5.96 -23.16 3.40
N TRP A 93 6.11 -23.32 4.72
CA TRP A 93 7.36 -23.00 5.43
C TRP A 93 7.79 -24.11 6.34
N SER A 94 9.14 -24.28 6.41
CA SER A 94 9.82 -25.08 7.41
C SER A 94 10.69 -24.16 8.28
N LEU A 95 10.39 -24.08 9.54
CA LEU A 95 11.18 -23.31 10.51
C LEU A 95 12.20 -24.22 11.20
N GLY A 96 13.20 -24.71 10.43
CA GLY A 96 14.23 -25.61 10.88
C GLY A 96 13.80 -27.06 11.10
N ASP A 97 12.75 -27.53 10.43
CA ASP A 97 12.22 -28.90 10.54
C ASP A 97 12.69 -29.78 9.37
N TYR A 98 12.26 -29.47 8.15
CA TYR A 98 12.70 -30.15 6.93
C TYR A 98 13.43 -29.18 5.99
N PHE A 99 14.12 -29.76 4.99
CA PHE A 99 14.90 -28.98 4.03
C PHE A 99 14.77 -29.57 2.61
N LYS A 100 15.68 -29.28 1.69
CA LYS A 100 15.66 -29.56 0.25
C LYS A 100 15.04 -30.91 -0.11
N LYS A 101 15.56 -32.02 0.45
CA LYS A 101 15.14 -33.37 0.05
C LYS A 101 13.65 -33.61 0.17
N LYS A 102 13.06 -33.20 1.32
CA LYS A 102 11.61 -33.38 1.54
C LYS A 102 10.81 -32.39 0.71
N MET A 103 11.26 -31.12 0.64
CA MET A 103 10.53 -30.10 -0.11
C MET A 103 10.43 -30.47 -1.59
N ILE A 104 11.55 -30.77 -2.23
CA ILE A 104 11.61 -31.14 -3.64
C ILE A 104 10.73 -32.38 -3.93
N ALA A 105 10.76 -33.38 -3.05
CA ALA A 105 9.88 -34.54 -3.20
C ALA A 105 8.38 -34.20 -3.13
N TRP A 106 8.00 -33.28 -2.22
CA TRP A 106 6.62 -32.83 -2.12
C TRP A 106 6.20 -31.92 -3.27
N SER A 107 7.09 -31.04 -3.74
CA SER A 107 6.84 -30.23 -4.93
C SER A 107 6.62 -31.10 -6.16
N TRP A 108 7.46 -32.14 -6.36
CA TRP A 108 7.27 -33.10 -7.43
C TRP A 108 5.96 -33.87 -7.32
N GLU A 109 5.62 -34.37 -6.11
CA GLU A 109 4.35 -35.05 -5.84
C GLU A 109 3.16 -34.15 -6.20
N PHE A 110 3.16 -32.91 -5.71
CA PHE A 110 2.05 -31.97 -5.94
C PHE A 110 1.89 -31.63 -7.43
N LEU A 111 3.00 -31.39 -8.14
CA LEU A 111 2.97 -31.04 -9.56
C LEU A 111 2.52 -32.22 -10.44
N THR A 112 2.98 -33.45 -10.16
CA THR A 112 2.88 -34.54 -11.13
C THR A 112 1.88 -35.65 -10.81
N SER A 113 1.46 -35.78 -9.53
CA SER A 113 0.44 -36.74 -9.14
C SER A 113 -0.92 -36.40 -9.75
N PRO A 114 -1.63 -37.40 -10.35
CA PRO A 114 -3.00 -37.21 -10.85
C PRO A 114 -4.01 -36.82 -9.76
N GLU A 115 -3.70 -37.07 -8.49
CA GLU A 115 -4.51 -36.68 -7.35
C GLU A 115 -4.50 -35.15 -7.16
N TYR A 116 -3.39 -34.49 -7.51
CA TYR A 116 -3.19 -33.05 -7.38
C TYR A 116 -3.21 -32.36 -8.75
N LEU A 117 -2.12 -31.72 -9.18
CA LEU A 117 -2.12 -30.95 -10.44
C LEU A 117 -2.04 -31.84 -11.68
N GLY A 118 -1.42 -33.03 -11.60
CA GLY A 118 -1.32 -33.98 -12.69
C GLY A 118 -0.65 -33.42 -13.95
N LEU A 119 0.36 -32.57 -13.79
CA LEU A 119 1.08 -31.96 -14.90
C LEU A 119 1.92 -32.98 -15.64
N ASP A 120 2.06 -32.79 -16.94
CA ASP A 120 2.91 -33.63 -17.79
C ASP A 120 4.39 -33.42 -17.41
N LYS A 121 5.04 -34.48 -16.96
CA LYS A 121 6.44 -34.49 -16.51
C LYS A 121 7.41 -33.99 -17.57
N ASP A 122 7.11 -34.24 -18.85
CA ASP A 122 7.95 -33.85 -19.99
C ASP A 122 7.77 -32.35 -20.35
N LYS A 123 6.76 -31.71 -19.79
CA LYS A 123 6.48 -30.25 -19.93
C LYS A 123 6.89 -29.43 -18.71
N LEU A 124 7.71 -30.00 -17.83
CA LEU A 124 8.25 -29.29 -16.66
C LEU A 124 9.74 -29.01 -16.83
N ALA A 125 10.17 -27.82 -16.46
CA ALA A 125 11.57 -27.44 -16.33
C ALA A 125 11.83 -26.91 -14.91
N PHE A 126 13.05 -27.08 -14.45
CA PHE A 126 13.48 -26.72 -13.10
C PHE A 126 14.79 -25.93 -13.17
N THR A 127 14.91 -24.93 -12.32
CA THR A 127 16.14 -24.17 -12.20
C THR A 127 16.78 -24.40 -10.84
N VAL A 128 18.09 -24.23 -10.76
CA VAL A 128 18.87 -24.30 -9.52
C VAL A 128 20.03 -23.31 -9.60
N PHE A 129 20.49 -22.85 -8.46
CA PHE A 129 21.57 -21.86 -8.37
C PHE A 129 22.90 -22.38 -8.91
N GLU A 130 23.55 -21.64 -9.82
CA GLU A 130 24.81 -22.04 -10.45
C GLU A 130 26.06 -21.79 -9.57
N GLY A 131 25.89 -21.07 -8.44
CA GLY A 131 27.00 -20.67 -7.56
C GLY A 131 27.53 -19.27 -7.89
N GLU A 132 28.10 -18.61 -6.86
CA GLU A 132 28.74 -17.30 -6.99
C GLU A 132 29.73 -17.07 -5.85
N GLY A 133 31.00 -16.73 -6.18
CA GLY A 133 32.04 -16.50 -5.17
C GLY A 133 32.25 -17.72 -4.28
N ASP A 134 32.11 -17.53 -2.96
CA ASP A 134 32.25 -18.62 -1.97
C ASP A 134 30.97 -19.43 -1.77
N ILE A 135 29.87 -19.07 -2.43
CA ILE A 135 28.60 -19.79 -2.36
C ILE A 135 28.57 -20.83 -3.48
N PRO A 136 28.58 -22.15 -3.13
CA PRO A 136 28.71 -23.19 -4.13
C PRO A 136 27.46 -23.35 -4.99
N ARG A 137 27.64 -23.91 -6.16
CA ARG A 137 26.59 -24.41 -7.05
C ARG A 137 25.71 -25.42 -6.33
N ASP A 138 24.39 -25.33 -6.52
CA ASP A 138 23.41 -26.19 -5.84
C ASP A 138 23.22 -27.55 -6.51
N GLU A 139 24.28 -28.34 -6.53
CA GLU A 139 24.24 -29.74 -7.04
C GLU A 139 23.30 -30.63 -6.20
N GLU A 140 23.09 -30.28 -4.91
CA GLU A 140 22.22 -31.04 -4.01
C GLU A 140 20.77 -30.96 -4.48
N ALA A 141 20.26 -29.78 -4.78
CA ALA A 141 18.90 -29.60 -5.31
C ALA A 141 18.73 -30.28 -6.67
N ALA A 142 19.71 -30.12 -7.57
CA ALA A 142 19.68 -30.78 -8.88
C ALA A 142 19.61 -32.31 -8.76
N ASN A 143 20.39 -32.90 -7.84
CA ASN A 143 20.37 -34.33 -7.60
C ASN A 143 19.03 -34.80 -7.03
N TYR A 144 18.42 -34.06 -6.11
CA TYR A 144 17.09 -34.43 -5.60
C TYR A 144 16.00 -34.34 -6.67
N TRP A 145 16.08 -33.41 -7.62
CA TRP A 145 15.18 -33.38 -8.76
C TRP A 145 15.35 -34.64 -9.64
N MET A 146 16.59 -35.02 -9.92
CA MET A 146 16.88 -36.27 -10.69
C MET A 146 16.43 -37.54 -9.93
N GLU A 147 16.63 -37.63 -8.62
CA GLU A 147 16.13 -38.71 -7.76
C GLU A 147 14.62 -38.88 -7.86
N ASN A 148 13.87 -37.79 -8.03
CA ASN A 148 12.42 -37.80 -8.22
C ASN A 148 11.97 -38.04 -9.67
N GLY A 149 12.91 -38.19 -10.61
CA GLY A 149 12.63 -38.56 -11.99
C GLY A 149 12.64 -37.44 -13.01
N VAL A 150 13.11 -36.24 -12.63
CA VAL A 150 13.34 -35.15 -13.58
C VAL A 150 14.51 -35.47 -14.49
N LYS A 151 14.34 -35.29 -15.80
CA LYS A 151 15.42 -35.48 -16.78
C LYS A 151 16.47 -34.39 -16.62
N LYS A 152 17.76 -34.76 -16.73
CA LYS A 152 18.88 -33.82 -16.57
C LYS A 152 18.79 -32.61 -17.51
N GLU A 153 18.30 -32.80 -18.73
CA GLU A 153 18.12 -31.76 -19.75
C GLU A 153 17.04 -30.74 -19.39
N ASN A 154 16.18 -31.03 -18.41
CA ASN A 154 15.15 -30.12 -17.91
C ASN A 154 15.56 -29.40 -16.60
N ILE A 155 16.82 -29.55 -16.17
CA ILE A 155 17.40 -28.87 -15.01
C ILE A 155 18.42 -27.86 -15.50
N TYR A 156 18.17 -26.59 -15.19
CA TYR A 156 19.00 -25.45 -15.62
C TYR A 156 19.68 -24.83 -14.42
N PHE A 157 20.99 -24.61 -14.53
CA PHE A 157 21.75 -23.87 -13.54
C PHE A 157 21.81 -22.42 -13.96
N LEU A 158 21.30 -21.53 -13.14
CA LEU A 158 21.19 -20.11 -13.45
C LEU A 158 21.87 -19.24 -12.38
N PRO A 159 22.34 -18.03 -12.77
CA PRO A 159 23.02 -17.13 -11.86
C PRO A 159 22.10 -16.54 -10.78
N ARG A 160 22.70 -15.79 -9.86
CA ARG A 160 22.03 -15.16 -8.69
C ARG A 160 20.80 -14.37 -9.07
N GLU A 161 20.80 -13.67 -10.18
CA GLU A 161 19.68 -12.87 -10.65
C GLU A 161 18.40 -13.67 -10.93
N HIS A 162 18.52 -15.00 -11.10
CA HIS A 162 17.42 -15.92 -11.37
C HIS A 162 17.18 -16.95 -10.25
N ASN A 163 18.21 -17.39 -9.57
CA ASN A 163 18.09 -18.47 -8.56
C ASN A 163 18.65 -18.09 -7.18
N TRP A 164 18.38 -16.88 -6.75
CA TRP A 164 18.63 -16.44 -5.39
C TRP A 164 17.50 -15.53 -4.91
N TRP A 165 16.86 -15.90 -3.83
CA TRP A 165 15.78 -15.10 -3.27
C TRP A 165 16.17 -14.47 -1.92
N GLY A 166 15.68 -13.25 -1.70
CA GLY A 166 15.83 -12.50 -0.47
C GLY A 166 17.13 -11.72 -0.31
N PRO A 167 17.17 -10.89 0.72
CA PRO A 167 16.06 -10.66 1.67
C PRO A 167 14.92 -9.84 1.05
N ALA A 168 13.72 -9.90 1.66
CA ALA A 168 12.56 -9.11 1.21
C ALA A 168 12.77 -7.59 1.38
N GLY A 169 13.60 -7.19 2.35
CA GLY A 169 14.07 -5.81 2.58
C GLY A 169 15.57 -5.67 2.35
N GLN A 170 16.20 -4.72 3.03
CA GLN A 170 17.66 -4.50 2.92
C GLN A 170 18.48 -5.59 3.61
N THR A 171 17.95 -6.19 4.68
CA THR A 171 18.57 -7.23 5.50
C THR A 171 17.57 -8.35 5.78
N GLY A 172 18.04 -9.55 6.11
CA GLY A 172 17.16 -10.65 6.49
C GLY A 172 17.52 -11.99 5.88
N PRO A 173 16.68 -13.02 6.09
CA PRO A 173 16.90 -14.36 5.60
C PRO A 173 16.85 -14.41 4.07
N CYS A 174 17.75 -15.21 3.48
CA CYS A 174 17.90 -15.38 2.05
C CYS A 174 18.59 -16.70 1.72
N GLY A 175 18.60 -17.07 0.45
CA GLY A 175 19.31 -18.26 0.00
C GLY A 175 19.06 -18.60 -1.46
N PRO A 176 19.74 -19.66 -1.95
CA PRO A 176 19.48 -20.21 -3.27
C PRO A 176 18.07 -20.78 -3.33
N ASP A 177 17.50 -20.73 -4.50
CA ASP A 177 16.18 -21.29 -4.76
C ASP A 177 16.17 -22.25 -5.96
N THR A 178 15.05 -22.90 -6.14
CA THR A 178 14.74 -23.74 -7.29
C THR A 178 13.33 -23.40 -7.77
N GLU A 179 13.26 -22.94 -8.99
CA GLU A 179 11.99 -22.56 -9.61
C GLU A 179 11.47 -23.67 -10.52
N MET A 180 10.16 -23.75 -10.63
CA MET A 180 9.41 -24.72 -11.41
C MET A 180 8.64 -24.03 -12.51
N PHE A 181 8.90 -24.46 -13.75
CA PHE A 181 8.35 -23.86 -14.96
C PHE A 181 7.51 -24.85 -15.76
N ILE A 182 6.46 -24.34 -16.39
CA ILE A 182 5.76 -25.02 -17.47
C ILE A 182 6.45 -24.68 -18.80
N ILE A 183 6.77 -25.69 -19.59
CA ILE A 183 7.24 -25.54 -20.97
C ILE A 183 6.03 -25.45 -21.89
N LYS A 184 5.78 -24.28 -22.46
CA LYS A 184 4.68 -24.04 -23.40
C LYS A 184 4.96 -24.67 -24.77
N ASP A 185 3.89 -24.96 -25.52
CA ASP A 185 3.95 -25.53 -26.88
C ASP A 185 4.40 -24.50 -27.92
N GLN A 186 5.62 -24.00 -27.77
CA GLN A 186 6.27 -23.11 -28.74
C GLN A 186 7.73 -23.55 -28.94
N PRO A 187 8.31 -23.34 -30.14
CA PRO A 187 9.68 -23.74 -30.41
C PRO A 187 10.66 -22.94 -29.55
N PRO A 188 11.85 -23.48 -29.26
CA PRO A 188 12.94 -22.75 -28.64
C PRO A 188 13.30 -21.50 -29.46
N CYS A 189 13.58 -20.38 -28.79
CA CYS A 189 14.01 -19.14 -29.44
C CYS A 189 15.44 -19.19 -30.00
N GLY A 190 16.20 -20.22 -29.66
CA GLY A 190 17.57 -20.47 -30.10
C GLY A 190 18.22 -21.63 -29.37
N PRO A 191 19.51 -21.92 -29.65
CA PRO A 191 20.21 -23.07 -29.05
C PRO A 191 20.37 -22.96 -27.52
N ASN A 192 20.38 -21.75 -26.99
CA ASN A 192 20.52 -21.48 -25.53
C ASN A 192 19.18 -21.12 -24.87
N CYS A 193 18.04 -21.53 -25.47
CA CYS A 193 16.72 -21.27 -24.90
C CYS A 193 16.57 -21.95 -23.53
N SER A 194 16.32 -21.16 -22.50
CA SER A 194 16.24 -21.59 -21.11
C SER A 194 15.18 -20.80 -20.34
N PRO A 195 14.85 -21.18 -19.10
CA PRO A 195 13.96 -20.40 -18.24
C PRO A 195 14.36 -18.94 -18.03
N ALA A 196 15.65 -18.59 -18.18
CA ALA A 196 16.13 -17.21 -18.14
C ALA A 196 15.76 -16.38 -19.39
N CYS A 197 15.18 -16.99 -20.43
CA CYS A 197 14.79 -16.28 -21.65
C CYS A 197 13.44 -15.57 -21.49
N SER A 198 13.36 -14.32 -21.96
CA SER A 198 12.10 -13.56 -22.08
C SER A 198 11.22 -13.97 -23.27
N CYS A 199 11.52 -15.10 -23.93
CA CYS A 199 10.79 -15.55 -25.12
C CYS A 199 9.36 -16.07 -24.83
N GLY A 200 9.00 -16.24 -23.57
CA GLY A 200 7.68 -16.69 -23.14
C GLY A 200 7.43 -18.22 -23.25
N ARG A 201 8.46 -19.02 -23.63
CA ARG A 201 8.37 -20.49 -23.68
C ARG A 201 8.23 -21.11 -22.30
N PHE A 202 8.91 -20.55 -21.30
CA PHE A 202 8.90 -21.01 -19.92
C PHE A 202 8.03 -20.08 -19.08
N LEU A 203 7.07 -20.65 -18.35
CA LEU A 203 6.23 -19.93 -17.42
C LEU A 203 6.49 -20.45 -16.02
N GLU A 204 7.10 -19.62 -15.18
CA GLU A 204 7.28 -19.90 -13.76
C GLU A 204 5.93 -20.01 -13.06
N ILE A 205 5.74 -21.07 -12.28
CA ILE A 205 4.53 -21.31 -11.49
C ILE A 205 4.82 -21.44 -9.99
N TRP A 206 6.01 -21.87 -9.60
CA TRP A 206 6.37 -22.13 -8.20
C TRP A 206 7.86 -21.90 -7.97
N ASN A 207 8.20 -21.40 -6.77
CA ASN A 207 9.59 -21.24 -6.33
C ASN A 207 9.76 -21.82 -4.91
N ASP A 208 10.75 -22.71 -4.71
CA ASP A 208 11.19 -23.24 -3.42
C ASP A 208 12.49 -22.57 -3.00
N VAL A 209 12.47 -21.73 -1.97
CA VAL A 209 13.62 -21.01 -1.45
C VAL A 209 14.24 -21.77 -0.28
N PHE A 210 15.53 -22.02 -0.35
CA PHE A 210 16.30 -22.70 0.70
C PHE A 210 17.08 -21.67 1.53
N MET A 211 16.40 -21.07 2.49
CA MET A 211 16.94 -20.03 3.34
C MET A 211 17.98 -20.59 4.30
N GLN A 212 19.24 -20.35 3.99
CA GLN A 212 20.38 -20.80 4.78
C GLN A 212 21.39 -19.68 5.10
N TYR A 213 21.11 -18.46 4.62
CA TYR A 213 21.92 -17.28 4.89
C TYR A 213 21.06 -16.15 5.45
N ASN A 214 21.69 -15.25 6.21
CA ASN A 214 21.14 -13.97 6.63
C ASN A 214 22.00 -12.85 6.06
N LYS A 215 21.43 -11.94 5.28
CA LYS A 215 22.11 -10.74 4.80
C LYS A 215 22.12 -9.69 5.90
N THR A 216 23.30 -9.27 6.32
CA THR A 216 23.52 -8.27 7.36
C THR A 216 23.55 -6.84 6.78
N ALA A 217 23.51 -5.82 7.65
CA ALA A 217 23.48 -4.41 7.23
C ALA A 217 24.74 -3.95 6.48
N ASP A 218 25.87 -4.63 6.69
CA ASP A 218 27.12 -4.42 5.95
C ASP A 218 27.19 -5.20 4.63
N GLY A 219 26.08 -5.89 4.26
CA GLY A 219 25.92 -6.59 2.99
C GLY A 219 26.50 -8.00 2.95
N GLN A 220 26.98 -8.54 4.07
CA GLN A 220 27.53 -9.90 4.13
C GLN A 220 26.43 -10.96 4.24
N TYR A 221 26.70 -12.15 3.67
CA TYR A 221 25.81 -13.32 3.76
C TYR A 221 26.34 -14.29 4.81
N VAL A 222 25.77 -14.25 6.01
CA VAL A 222 26.17 -15.08 7.15
C VAL A 222 25.32 -16.34 7.19
N PRO A 223 25.91 -17.56 7.29
CA PRO A 223 25.15 -18.80 7.43
C PRO A 223 24.22 -18.77 8.65
N MET A 224 22.98 -19.20 8.48
CA MET A 224 22.01 -19.31 9.55
C MET A 224 22.23 -20.57 10.40
N ALA A 225 21.97 -20.47 11.70
CA ALA A 225 22.07 -21.61 12.62
C ALA A 225 21.04 -22.72 12.31
N LYS A 226 19.90 -22.37 11.75
CA LYS A 226 18.87 -23.28 11.26
C LYS A 226 18.56 -22.97 9.81
N LYS A 227 18.49 -24.00 9.00
CA LYS A 227 18.07 -23.90 7.60
C LYS A 227 16.55 -23.96 7.52
N ASN A 228 15.95 -23.03 6.80
CA ASN A 228 14.52 -22.91 6.63
C ASN A 228 14.13 -23.18 5.17
N VAL A 229 12.86 -23.50 4.96
CA VAL A 229 12.25 -23.53 3.64
C VAL A 229 11.17 -22.46 3.59
N ASP A 230 11.16 -21.70 2.51
CA ASP A 230 10.10 -20.79 2.11
C ASP A 230 9.68 -21.15 0.70
N THR A 231 8.39 -21.15 0.40
CA THR A 231 7.94 -21.41 -0.97
C THR A 231 6.84 -20.45 -1.38
N GLY A 232 6.72 -20.22 -2.68
CA GLY A 232 5.68 -19.38 -3.23
C GLY A 232 5.20 -19.86 -4.61
N MET A 233 3.94 -20.32 -4.69
CA MET A 233 3.26 -20.64 -5.94
C MET A 233 2.22 -19.56 -6.24
N GLY A 234 2.28 -18.94 -7.43
CA GLY A 234 1.29 -17.96 -7.87
C GLY A 234 -0.05 -18.63 -8.18
N LEU A 235 -1.09 -18.29 -7.43
CA LEU A 235 -2.43 -18.87 -7.62
C LEU A 235 -2.95 -18.62 -9.04
N GLU A 236 -3.01 -17.35 -9.46
CA GLU A 236 -3.58 -16.95 -10.75
C GLU A 236 -2.83 -17.54 -11.94
N ARG A 237 -1.49 -17.57 -11.88
CA ARG A 237 -0.65 -18.20 -12.93
C ARG A 237 -0.88 -19.69 -13.02
N THR A 238 -0.99 -20.37 -11.89
CA THR A 238 -1.22 -21.82 -11.85
C THR A 238 -2.61 -22.17 -12.38
N VAL A 239 -3.66 -21.47 -11.95
CA VAL A 239 -5.03 -21.65 -12.46
C VAL A 239 -5.09 -21.38 -13.97
N CYS A 240 -4.46 -20.30 -14.44
CA CYS A 240 -4.37 -19.97 -15.87
C CYS A 240 -3.76 -21.13 -16.66
N THR A 241 -2.64 -21.68 -16.17
CA THR A 241 -1.95 -22.81 -16.80
C THR A 241 -2.81 -24.08 -16.86
N LEU A 242 -3.43 -24.46 -15.73
CA LEU A 242 -4.28 -25.66 -15.62
C LEU A 242 -5.50 -25.59 -16.55
N ASN A 243 -6.06 -24.40 -16.72
CA ASN A 243 -7.23 -24.18 -17.55
C ASN A 243 -6.91 -23.95 -19.02
N GLY A 244 -5.64 -23.82 -19.38
CA GLY A 244 -5.19 -23.53 -20.75
C GLY A 244 -5.54 -22.11 -21.19
N CYS A 245 -5.67 -21.15 -20.24
CA CYS A 245 -5.91 -19.76 -20.53
C CYS A 245 -4.71 -19.12 -21.23
N LYS A 246 -4.95 -18.15 -22.09
CA LYS A 246 -3.89 -17.35 -22.73
C LYS A 246 -3.31 -16.32 -21.77
N THR A 247 -4.16 -15.79 -20.90
CA THR A 247 -3.82 -14.74 -19.93
C THR A 247 -4.44 -15.02 -18.56
N VAL A 248 -3.86 -14.47 -17.49
CA VAL A 248 -4.42 -14.58 -16.13
C VAL A 248 -5.79 -13.95 -16.01
N TYR A 249 -6.12 -12.99 -16.88
CA TYR A 249 -7.41 -12.30 -16.92
C TYR A 249 -8.59 -13.16 -17.40
N GLU A 250 -8.31 -14.35 -17.95
CA GLU A 250 -9.33 -15.35 -18.32
C GLU A 250 -9.66 -16.32 -17.18
N THR A 251 -9.00 -16.19 -16.03
CA THR A 251 -9.27 -17.01 -14.84
C THR A 251 -10.49 -16.50 -14.07
N ASP A 252 -11.02 -17.34 -13.19
CA ASP A 252 -12.12 -16.98 -12.29
C ASP A 252 -11.79 -15.82 -11.33
N ALA A 253 -10.51 -15.52 -11.14
CA ALA A 253 -10.06 -14.33 -10.41
C ALA A 253 -10.47 -13.01 -11.09
N PHE A 254 -10.70 -13.01 -12.42
CA PHE A 254 -10.95 -11.80 -13.21
C PHE A 254 -12.24 -11.83 -14.03
N THR A 255 -12.76 -13.01 -14.39
CA THR A 255 -13.91 -13.10 -15.31
C THR A 255 -15.14 -12.31 -14.85
N GLY A 256 -15.43 -12.29 -13.53
CA GLY A 256 -16.52 -11.48 -12.97
C GLY A 256 -16.27 -9.97 -13.11
N ILE A 257 -15.03 -9.54 -12.87
CA ILE A 257 -14.61 -8.14 -13.00
C ILE A 257 -14.66 -7.70 -14.47
N ILE A 258 -14.11 -8.50 -15.38
CA ILE A 258 -14.13 -8.26 -16.84
C ILE A 258 -15.57 -8.17 -17.35
N ALA A 259 -16.47 -9.06 -16.90
CA ALA A 259 -17.88 -9.01 -17.26
C ALA A 259 -18.54 -7.69 -16.82
N LYS A 260 -18.22 -7.21 -15.61
CA LYS A 260 -18.74 -5.92 -15.12
C LYS A 260 -18.20 -4.73 -15.90
N ILE A 261 -16.92 -4.76 -16.29
CA ILE A 261 -16.36 -3.73 -17.17
C ILE A 261 -17.07 -3.73 -18.53
N SER A 262 -17.32 -4.91 -19.12
CA SER A 262 -18.08 -5.03 -20.37
C SER A 262 -19.50 -4.48 -20.24
N GLU A 263 -20.20 -4.79 -19.15
CA GLU A 263 -21.56 -4.27 -18.87
C GLU A 263 -21.56 -2.74 -18.80
N LEU A 264 -20.61 -2.14 -18.09
CA LEU A 264 -20.55 -0.70 -17.86
C LEU A 264 -20.05 0.09 -19.08
N SER A 265 -19.15 -0.47 -19.87
CA SER A 265 -18.55 0.19 -21.04
C SER A 265 -19.30 -0.06 -22.34
N GLY A 266 -20.08 -1.14 -22.42
CA GLY A 266 -20.68 -1.62 -23.66
C GLY A 266 -19.68 -2.20 -24.68
N LYS A 267 -18.40 -2.41 -24.25
CA LYS A 267 -17.33 -2.99 -25.07
C LYS A 267 -17.05 -4.43 -24.66
N HIS A 268 -16.32 -5.16 -25.51
CA HIS A 268 -15.88 -6.53 -25.21
C HIS A 268 -14.37 -6.57 -25.00
N TYR A 269 -13.92 -7.51 -24.15
CA TYR A 269 -12.52 -7.63 -23.72
C TYR A 269 -11.52 -7.79 -24.88
N ASP A 270 -11.86 -8.50 -25.94
CA ASP A 270 -10.96 -8.78 -27.08
C ASP A 270 -11.29 -7.95 -28.34
N ASP A 271 -11.98 -6.80 -28.22
CA ASP A 271 -12.37 -5.98 -29.37
C ASP A 271 -11.16 -5.46 -30.16
N ASP A 272 -10.12 -4.98 -29.44
CA ASP A 272 -8.83 -4.54 -29.96
C ASP A 272 -7.78 -4.51 -28.85
N GLU A 273 -6.51 -4.27 -29.22
CA GLU A 273 -5.38 -4.28 -28.28
C GLU A 273 -5.50 -3.18 -27.20
N ALA A 274 -5.91 -1.97 -27.59
CA ALA A 274 -6.06 -0.84 -26.67
C ALA A 274 -7.20 -1.09 -25.68
N THR A 275 -8.33 -1.59 -26.16
CA THR A 275 -9.49 -1.98 -25.33
C THR A 275 -9.09 -3.10 -24.37
N THR A 276 -8.44 -4.15 -24.86
CA THR A 276 -7.96 -5.27 -24.03
C THR A 276 -7.02 -4.78 -22.93
N ARG A 277 -6.04 -3.92 -23.27
CA ARG A 277 -5.12 -3.31 -22.32
C ARG A 277 -5.85 -2.49 -21.25
N ALA A 278 -6.80 -1.66 -21.66
CA ALA A 278 -7.60 -0.84 -20.74
C ALA A 278 -8.42 -1.70 -19.77
N PHE A 279 -9.05 -2.78 -20.24
CA PHE A 279 -9.76 -3.75 -19.39
C PHE A 279 -8.86 -4.34 -18.31
N ARG A 280 -7.65 -4.78 -18.69
CA ARG A 280 -6.69 -5.38 -17.77
C ARG A 280 -6.25 -4.40 -16.69
N ILE A 281 -5.92 -3.16 -17.08
CA ILE A 281 -5.52 -2.10 -16.15
C ILE A 281 -6.65 -1.80 -15.15
N VAL A 282 -7.86 -1.59 -15.63
CA VAL A 282 -9.01 -1.31 -14.76
C VAL A 282 -9.26 -2.48 -13.80
N ALA A 283 -9.27 -3.72 -14.32
CA ALA A 283 -9.54 -4.91 -13.52
C ALA A 283 -8.48 -5.13 -12.43
N ASP A 284 -7.21 -5.11 -12.78
CA ASP A 284 -6.10 -5.28 -11.83
C ASP A 284 -6.09 -4.19 -10.77
N HIS A 285 -6.14 -2.93 -11.19
CA HIS A 285 -5.96 -1.81 -10.29
C HIS A 285 -7.13 -1.64 -9.32
N LEU A 286 -8.36 -1.88 -9.73
CA LEU A 286 -9.51 -1.82 -8.83
C LEU A 286 -9.57 -3.04 -7.91
N ARG A 287 -9.17 -4.23 -8.39
CA ARG A 287 -8.98 -5.40 -7.52
C ARG A 287 -7.95 -5.11 -6.42
N THR A 288 -6.78 -4.63 -6.78
CA THR A 288 -5.70 -4.27 -5.85
C THR A 288 -6.13 -3.19 -4.86
N SER A 289 -6.73 -2.12 -5.36
CA SER A 289 -7.22 -1.01 -4.53
C SER A 289 -8.28 -1.47 -3.51
N THR A 290 -9.15 -2.41 -3.91
CA THR A 290 -10.15 -3.01 -3.01
C THR A 290 -9.47 -3.76 -1.86
N PHE A 291 -8.43 -4.56 -2.14
CA PHE A 291 -7.67 -5.28 -1.11
C PHE A 291 -6.87 -4.35 -0.20
N ILE A 292 -6.30 -3.25 -0.72
CA ILE A 292 -5.58 -2.27 0.11
C ILE A 292 -6.53 -1.55 1.06
N MET A 293 -7.67 -1.09 0.58
CA MET A 293 -8.65 -0.35 1.40
C MET A 293 -9.45 -1.26 2.33
N GLY A 294 -9.76 -2.47 1.87
CA GLY A 294 -10.52 -3.47 2.62
C GLY A 294 -9.72 -4.23 3.67
N ASP A 295 -8.39 -4.10 3.68
CA ASP A 295 -7.52 -4.70 4.70
C ASP A 295 -7.87 -4.17 6.10
N PRO A 296 -7.73 -4.97 7.19
CA PRO A 296 -7.95 -4.50 8.57
C PRO A 296 -7.13 -3.26 8.94
N ARG A 297 -5.98 -3.06 8.27
CA ARG A 297 -5.10 -1.89 8.38
C ARG A 297 -5.28 -0.90 7.22
N GLY A 298 -6.39 -1.03 6.49
CA GLY A 298 -6.67 -0.32 5.26
C GLY A 298 -6.37 1.18 5.31
N VAL A 299 -5.84 1.71 4.23
CA VAL A 299 -5.47 3.11 4.08
C VAL A 299 -6.37 3.83 3.08
N SER A 300 -6.49 5.14 3.23
CA SER A 300 -7.16 6.01 2.24
C SER A 300 -6.17 6.52 1.19
N PRO A 301 -6.63 6.87 -0.03
CA PRO A 301 -5.80 7.54 -1.01
C PRO A 301 -5.20 8.84 -0.47
N SER A 302 -3.87 8.98 -0.54
CA SER A 302 -3.13 10.13 0.00
C SER A 302 -1.96 10.54 -0.90
N ASN A 303 -1.11 11.47 -0.44
CA ASN A 303 0.08 11.90 -1.18
C ASN A 303 1.37 11.24 -0.67
N VAL A 304 1.28 10.30 0.25
CA VAL A 304 2.44 9.67 0.90
C VAL A 304 2.25 8.16 1.03
N ASP A 305 3.34 7.43 1.03
CA ASP A 305 3.44 6.01 1.36
C ASP A 305 2.42 5.12 0.62
N GLN A 306 1.80 4.17 1.30
CA GLN A 306 0.78 3.26 0.75
C GLN A 306 -0.40 4.01 0.11
N GLY A 307 -0.80 5.14 0.72
CA GLY A 307 -1.90 5.95 0.20
C GLY A 307 -1.58 6.63 -1.14
N TYR A 308 -0.30 6.92 -1.42
CA TYR A 308 0.14 7.42 -2.73
C TYR A 308 0.01 6.33 -3.81
N VAL A 309 0.48 5.13 -3.51
CA VAL A 309 0.35 3.99 -4.43
C VAL A 309 -1.12 3.69 -4.73
N LEU A 310 -1.95 3.62 -3.69
CA LEU A 310 -3.39 3.43 -3.83
C LEU A 310 -4.04 4.51 -4.72
N ARG A 311 -3.69 5.78 -4.50
CA ARG A 311 -4.15 6.89 -5.34
C ARG A 311 -3.72 6.74 -6.79
N ARG A 312 -2.48 6.35 -7.04
CA ARG A 312 -1.95 6.10 -8.38
C ARG A 312 -2.74 5.01 -9.10
N LEU A 313 -3.00 3.88 -8.44
CA LEU A 313 -3.80 2.77 -8.98
C LEU A 313 -5.22 3.23 -9.35
N ILE A 314 -5.93 3.87 -8.42
CA ILE A 314 -7.30 4.34 -8.67
C ILE A 314 -7.33 5.34 -9.83
N ARG A 315 -6.42 6.32 -9.86
CA ARG A 315 -6.39 7.32 -10.93
C ARG A 315 -6.08 6.73 -12.29
N ARG A 316 -5.16 5.76 -12.34
CA ARG A 316 -4.87 5.05 -13.59
C ARG A 316 -6.10 4.26 -14.06
N ALA A 317 -6.80 3.56 -13.16
CA ALA A 317 -8.05 2.89 -13.48
C ALA A 317 -9.15 3.88 -13.94
N VAL A 318 -9.26 5.05 -13.31
CA VAL A 318 -10.22 6.10 -13.70
C VAL A 318 -9.93 6.61 -15.12
N ARG A 319 -8.68 6.86 -15.46
CA ARG A 319 -8.29 7.29 -16.80
C ARG A 319 -8.74 6.27 -17.86
N PHE A 320 -8.30 5.02 -17.74
CA PHE A 320 -8.65 3.97 -18.69
C PHE A 320 -10.15 3.62 -18.69
N GLY A 321 -10.82 3.71 -17.55
CA GLY A 321 -12.26 3.55 -17.46
C GLY A 321 -13.04 4.62 -18.24
N MET A 322 -12.58 5.87 -18.20
CA MET A 322 -13.15 6.96 -19.01
C MET A 322 -12.87 6.79 -20.51
N GLU A 323 -11.69 6.28 -20.90
CA GLU A 323 -11.37 5.92 -22.29
C GLU A 323 -12.28 4.79 -22.80
N LEU A 324 -12.64 3.84 -21.95
CA LEU A 324 -13.63 2.81 -22.25
C LEU A 324 -15.08 3.35 -22.35
N GLY A 325 -15.33 4.58 -21.91
CA GLY A 325 -16.66 5.20 -21.93
C GLY A 325 -17.53 4.80 -20.73
N MET A 326 -16.96 4.29 -19.64
CA MET A 326 -17.73 3.90 -18.47
C MET A 326 -18.38 5.12 -17.77
N PRO A 327 -19.57 4.95 -17.17
CA PRO A 327 -20.27 6.03 -16.47
C PRO A 327 -19.58 6.40 -15.15
N GLU A 328 -19.88 7.59 -14.63
CA GLU A 328 -19.42 8.02 -13.30
C GLU A 328 -19.87 7.05 -12.20
N GLY A 329 -18.99 6.73 -11.26
CA GLY A 329 -19.21 5.78 -10.18
C GLY A 329 -18.81 4.33 -10.50
N PHE A 330 -18.24 4.06 -11.67
CA PHE A 330 -17.87 2.72 -12.12
C PHE A 330 -16.84 2.05 -11.20
N THR A 331 -15.94 2.81 -10.56
CA THR A 331 -14.93 2.25 -9.66
C THR A 331 -15.56 1.56 -8.46
N ALA A 332 -16.61 2.15 -7.90
CA ALA A 332 -17.34 1.55 -6.78
C ALA A 332 -18.16 0.31 -7.21
N GLU A 333 -18.75 0.33 -8.41
CA GLU A 333 -19.49 -0.82 -8.95
C GLU A 333 -18.56 -2.02 -9.17
N ILE A 334 -17.37 -1.79 -9.72
CA ILE A 334 -16.37 -2.85 -9.91
C ILE A 334 -15.80 -3.30 -8.54
N GLY A 335 -15.50 -2.36 -7.64
CA GLY A 335 -15.05 -2.68 -6.28
C GLY A 335 -16.04 -3.58 -5.54
N LYS A 336 -17.34 -3.37 -5.72
CA LYS A 336 -18.38 -4.24 -5.16
C LYS A 336 -18.31 -5.67 -5.68
N VAL A 337 -18.08 -5.84 -6.99
CA VAL A 337 -17.89 -7.19 -7.59
C VAL A 337 -16.68 -7.89 -6.95
N VAL A 338 -15.56 -7.17 -6.76
CA VAL A 338 -14.37 -7.74 -6.10
C VAL A 338 -14.71 -8.17 -4.67
N ILE A 339 -15.38 -7.32 -3.89
CA ILE A 339 -15.78 -7.65 -2.51
C ILE A 339 -16.66 -8.90 -2.47
N GLU A 340 -17.69 -8.97 -3.32
CA GLU A 340 -18.60 -10.11 -3.39
C GLU A 340 -17.86 -11.40 -3.77
N GLN A 341 -16.93 -11.34 -4.71
CA GLN A 341 -16.14 -12.48 -5.19
C GLN A 341 -15.23 -13.07 -4.09
N TYR A 342 -14.69 -12.21 -3.23
CA TYR A 342 -13.70 -12.62 -2.23
C TYR A 342 -14.22 -12.67 -0.78
N ALA A 343 -15.47 -12.30 -0.52
CA ALA A 343 -16.02 -12.18 0.83
C ALA A 343 -15.97 -13.47 1.67
N GLU A 344 -16.09 -14.64 1.03
CA GLU A 344 -16.02 -15.94 1.71
C GLU A 344 -14.59 -16.29 2.14
N VAL A 345 -13.59 -15.87 1.36
CA VAL A 345 -12.17 -16.15 1.61
C VAL A 345 -11.55 -15.08 2.50
N TYR A 346 -11.92 -13.83 2.29
CA TYR A 346 -11.41 -12.64 2.96
C TYR A 346 -12.56 -11.78 3.49
N PRO A 347 -13.18 -12.18 4.63
CA PRO A 347 -14.39 -11.54 5.16
C PRO A 347 -14.19 -10.07 5.57
N GLU A 348 -12.93 -9.64 5.81
CA GLU A 348 -12.58 -8.25 6.06
C GLU A 348 -12.98 -7.30 4.94
N LEU A 349 -13.00 -7.77 3.69
CA LEU A 349 -13.46 -6.96 2.55
C LEU A 349 -14.94 -6.59 2.69
N LYS A 350 -15.76 -7.55 3.14
CA LYS A 350 -17.19 -7.30 3.38
C LYS A 350 -17.42 -6.42 4.60
N GLN A 351 -16.63 -6.59 5.65
CA GLN A 351 -16.70 -5.75 6.85
C GLN A 351 -16.38 -4.29 6.54
N ASN A 352 -15.44 -4.03 5.64
CA ASN A 352 -14.98 -2.70 5.25
C ASN A 352 -15.63 -2.17 3.96
N GLU A 353 -16.65 -2.84 3.42
CA GLU A 353 -17.30 -2.51 2.13
C GLU A 353 -17.70 -1.03 2.03
N ALA A 354 -18.39 -0.51 3.04
CA ALA A 354 -18.87 0.88 3.03
C ALA A 354 -17.72 1.89 2.88
N PHE A 355 -16.61 1.66 3.60
CA PHE A 355 -15.41 2.48 3.51
C PHE A 355 -14.78 2.39 2.10
N VAL A 356 -14.59 1.19 1.58
CA VAL A 356 -13.99 0.96 0.25
C VAL A 356 -14.78 1.69 -0.83
N LEU A 357 -16.10 1.49 -0.88
CA LEU A 357 -16.96 2.09 -1.89
C LEU A 357 -17.02 3.62 -1.79
N GLU A 358 -16.99 4.17 -0.58
CA GLU A 358 -16.90 5.62 -0.37
C GLU A 358 -15.57 6.19 -0.87
N GLN A 359 -14.44 5.56 -0.55
CA GLN A 359 -13.12 6.02 -1.00
C GLN A 359 -13.01 6.00 -2.53
N PHE A 360 -13.51 4.95 -3.19
CA PHE A 360 -13.58 4.91 -4.65
C PHE A 360 -14.35 6.10 -5.22
N LYS A 361 -15.58 6.33 -4.76
CA LYS A 361 -16.43 7.46 -5.22
C LYS A 361 -15.74 8.81 -5.02
N LEU A 362 -15.13 9.02 -3.86
CA LEU A 362 -14.45 10.26 -3.54
C LEU A 362 -13.24 10.53 -4.44
N GLU A 363 -12.38 9.53 -4.66
CA GLU A 363 -11.18 9.70 -5.48
C GLU A 363 -11.51 9.79 -6.97
N GLU A 364 -12.48 8.99 -7.47
CA GLU A 364 -12.99 9.07 -8.84
C GLU A 364 -13.55 10.46 -9.14
N THR A 365 -14.51 10.95 -8.33
CA THR A 365 -15.14 12.27 -8.52
C THR A 365 -14.11 13.40 -8.52
N ARG A 366 -13.11 13.33 -7.61
CA ARG A 366 -12.05 14.33 -7.55
C ARG A 366 -11.18 14.34 -8.78
N PHE A 367 -10.76 13.17 -9.22
CA PHE A 367 -9.83 13.05 -10.33
C PHE A 367 -10.50 13.24 -11.69
N ALA A 368 -11.69 12.69 -11.93
CA ALA A 368 -12.44 12.89 -13.16
C ALA A 368 -12.68 14.37 -13.49
N ARG A 369 -12.82 15.23 -12.45
CA ARG A 369 -12.94 16.69 -12.64
C ARG A 369 -11.67 17.31 -13.22
N THR A 370 -10.51 16.87 -12.80
CA THR A 370 -9.22 17.46 -13.20
C THR A 370 -8.56 16.73 -14.37
N LEU A 371 -8.92 15.46 -14.62
CA LEU A 371 -8.33 14.62 -15.66
C LEU A 371 -8.41 15.27 -17.04
N ARG A 372 -9.61 15.59 -17.50
CA ARG A 372 -9.81 16.21 -18.83
C ARG A 372 -9.08 17.54 -19.01
N GLN A 373 -8.96 18.31 -17.92
CA GLN A 373 -8.23 19.56 -17.96
C GLN A 373 -6.72 19.34 -18.01
N GLY A 374 -6.22 18.37 -17.24
CA GLY A 374 -4.81 18.00 -17.24
C GLY A 374 -4.36 17.44 -18.60
N GLU A 375 -5.18 16.57 -19.24
CA GLU A 375 -4.94 16.08 -20.59
C GLU A 375 -4.86 17.23 -21.61
N ARG A 376 -5.78 18.19 -21.54
CA ARG A 376 -5.72 19.39 -22.42
C ARG A 376 -4.45 20.23 -22.20
N GLU A 377 -4.00 20.36 -20.97
CA GLU A 377 -2.74 21.09 -20.69
C GLU A 377 -1.52 20.30 -21.16
N PHE A 378 -1.54 18.97 -21.07
CA PHE A 378 -0.52 18.12 -21.66
C PHE A 378 -0.47 18.30 -23.19
N GLU A 379 -1.60 18.20 -23.88
CA GLU A 379 -1.70 18.40 -25.33
C GLU A 379 -1.23 19.80 -25.77
N LYS A 380 -1.56 20.84 -25.00
CA LYS A 380 -1.04 22.18 -25.26
C LYS A 380 0.48 22.26 -25.11
N ALA A 381 1.05 21.55 -24.11
CA ALA A 381 2.49 21.49 -23.96
C ALA A 381 3.13 20.77 -25.13
N VAL A 382 2.59 19.62 -25.55
CA VAL A 382 3.05 18.87 -26.73
C VAL A 382 3.02 19.75 -27.99
N SER A 383 1.92 20.48 -28.23
CA SER A 383 1.78 21.35 -29.41
C SER A 383 2.77 22.51 -29.46
N ARG A 384 3.38 22.90 -28.33
CA ARG A 384 4.36 23.99 -28.20
C ARG A 384 5.81 23.53 -28.25
N MET A 385 6.07 22.22 -28.17
CA MET A 385 7.42 21.67 -28.04
C MET A 385 8.28 21.79 -29.32
N GLY A 386 7.65 22.01 -30.48
CA GLY A 386 8.36 21.99 -31.78
C GLY A 386 8.99 20.62 -32.04
N GLU A 387 10.31 20.59 -32.29
CA GLU A 387 11.05 19.34 -32.55
C GLU A 387 11.51 18.59 -31.31
N SER A 388 11.29 19.14 -30.10
CA SER A 388 11.68 18.48 -28.86
C SER A 388 10.89 17.19 -28.66
N LYS A 389 11.56 16.16 -28.15
CA LYS A 389 10.95 14.87 -27.77
C LYS A 389 10.82 14.70 -26.25
N VAL A 390 11.12 15.77 -25.48
CA VAL A 390 11.15 15.71 -24.02
C VAL A 390 10.16 16.72 -23.45
N ILE A 391 9.19 16.26 -22.69
CA ILE A 391 8.28 17.10 -21.89
C ILE A 391 9.08 17.76 -20.75
N ASP A 392 9.01 19.06 -20.66
CA ASP A 392 9.70 19.85 -19.64
C ASP A 392 9.27 19.48 -18.21
N GLY A 393 10.23 19.42 -17.29
CA GLY A 393 10.00 19.02 -15.90
C GLY A 393 9.05 19.95 -15.13
N MET A 394 9.00 21.26 -15.46
CA MET A 394 8.03 22.19 -14.87
C MET A 394 6.60 21.88 -15.37
N VAL A 395 6.45 21.48 -16.64
CA VAL A 395 5.14 21.05 -17.18
C VAL A 395 4.65 19.81 -16.42
N ALA A 396 5.52 18.80 -16.27
CA ALA A 396 5.21 17.59 -15.53
C ALA A 396 4.85 17.91 -14.05
N PHE A 397 5.59 18.81 -13.42
CA PHE A 397 5.29 19.27 -12.07
C PHE A 397 3.96 20.01 -11.96
N ASN A 398 3.62 20.86 -12.92
CA ASN A 398 2.33 21.55 -12.94
C ASN A 398 1.15 20.58 -13.11
N LEU A 399 1.31 19.54 -13.95
CA LEU A 399 0.32 18.47 -14.07
C LEU A 399 0.11 17.74 -12.74
N TYR A 400 1.19 17.46 -12.02
CA TYR A 400 1.13 16.85 -10.69
C TYR A 400 0.47 17.78 -9.65
N ALA A 401 0.97 19.01 -9.51
CA ALA A 401 0.57 19.92 -8.44
C ALA A 401 -0.85 20.49 -8.59
N THR A 402 -1.26 20.75 -9.85
CA THR A 402 -2.52 21.43 -10.17
C THR A 402 -3.63 20.47 -10.53
N TYR A 403 -3.31 19.44 -11.35
CA TYR A 403 -4.32 18.51 -11.89
C TYR A 403 -4.28 17.13 -11.25
N GLY A 404 -3.30 16.90 -10.38
CA GLY A 404 -3.18 15.64 -9.64
C GLY A 404 -2.73 14.45 -10.48
N PHE A 405 -2.00 14.68 -11.59
CA PHE A 405 -1.39 13.62 -12.36
C PHE A 405 -0.15 13.09 -11.63
N PRO A 406 -0.10 11.84 -11.20
CA PRO A 406 1.16 11.23 -10.80
C PRO A 406 2.17 11.34 -11.93
N ILE A 407 3.47 11.47 -11.60
CA ILE A 407 4.53 11.60 -12.65
C ILE A 407 4.52 10.40 -13.60
N GLU A 408 4.20 9.22 -13.09
CA GLU A 408 4.09 8.00 -13.86
C GLU A 408 2.99 8.08 -14.93
N MET A 409 1.86 8.72 -14.61
CA MET A 409 0.79 8.95 -15.59
C MET A 409 1.22 9.95 -16.67
N THR A 410 1.95 11.00 -16.32
CA THR A 410 2.53 11.94 -17.29
C THR A 410 3.53 11.22 -18.18
N ARG A 411 4.31 10.28 -17.62
CA ARG A 411 5.24 9.43 -18.38
C ARG A 411 4.51 8.50 -19.35
N GLU A 412 3.41 7.90 -18.91
CA GLU A 412 2.57 7.04 -19.75
C GLU A 412 1.98 7.80 -20.92
N LEU A 413 1.38 8.99 -20.68
CA LEU A 413 0.90 9.89 -21.73
C LEU A 413 2.01 10.29 -22.71
N ALA A 414 3.20 10.63 -22.20
CA ALA A 414 4.35 10.98 -23.04
C ALA A 414 4.74 9.82 -23.97
N ARG A 415 4.82 8.59 -23.46
CA ARG A 415 5.12 7.39 -24.26
C ARG A 415 4.09 7.14 -25.36
N GLU A 416 2.80 7.33 -25.08
CA GLU A 416 1.72 7.21 -26.07
C GLU A 416 1.89 8.18 -27.24
N HIS A 417 2.54 9.34 -27.00
CA HIS A 417 2.88 10.35 -28.00
C HIS A 417 4.30 10.19 -28.59
N GLY A 418 5.02 9.13 -28.25
CA GLY A 418 6.42 8.92 -28.68
C GLY A 418 7.40 9.92 -28.06
N LEU A 419 7.09 10.42 -26.86
CA LEU A 419 7.85 11.41 -26.10
C LEU A 419 8.42 10.81 -24.80
N THR A 420 9.35 11.55 -24.18
CA THR A 420 9.87 11.27 -22.83
C THR A 420 9.61 12.46 -21.91
N VAL A 421 9.89 12.32 -20.60
CA VAL A 421 9.70 13.37 -19.58
C VAL A 421 11.05 13.72 -18.97
N ASP A 422 11.32 14.99 -18.71
CA ASP A 422 12.43 15.47 -17.90
C ASP A 422 12.14 15.19 -16.41
N GLU A 423 12.45 13.98 -15.97
CA GLU A 423 12.22 13.54 -14.58
C GLU A 423 13.12 14.29 -13.59
N ALA A 424 14.36 14.62 -13.98
CA ALA A 424 15.27 15.38 -13.13
C ALA A 424 14.75 16.81 -12.87
N GLY A 425 14.20 17.46 -13.89
CA GLY A 425 13.52 18.74 -13.77
C GLY A 425 12.27 18.65 -12.88
N PHE A 426 11.46 17.60 -13.05
CA PHE A 426 10.31 17.35 -12.19
C PHE A 426 10.73 17.19 -10.71
N GLU A 427 11.71 16.34 -10.43
CA GLU A 427 12.20 16.10 -9.06
C GLU A 427 12.73 17.37 -8.39
N LYS A 428 13.43 18.21 -9.17
CA LYS A 428 13.91 19.51 -8.70
C LYS A 428 12.74 20.39 -8.24
N HIS A 429 11.72 20.57 -9.07
CA HIS A 429 10.55 21.39 -8.73
C HIS A 429 9.71 20.78 -7.60
N PHE A 430 9.62 19.47 -7.56
CA PHE A 430 8.97 18.75 -6.49
C PHE A 430 9.70 18.95 -5.15
N ALA A 431 11.02 18.83 -5.12
CA ALA A 431 11.85 19.09 -3.94
C ALA A 431 11.77 20.55 -3.46
N GLU A 432 11.76 21.51 -4.39
CA GLU A 432 11.56 22.93 -4.07
C GLU A 432 10.19 23.19 -3.44
N HIS A 433 9.15 22.57 -3.99
CA HIS A 433 7.80 22.63 -3.43
C HIS A 433 7.70 21.94 -2.07
N GLN A 434 8.36 20.79 -1.88
CA GLN A 434 8.43 20.14 -0.57
C GLN A 434 9.17 21.01 0.46
N LYS A 435 10.30 21.63 0.10
CA LYS A 435 11.04 22.54 0.99
C LYS A 435 10.17 23.73 1.42
N SER A 436 9.43 24.34 0.51
CA SER A 436 8.50 25.41 0.83
C SER A 436 7.32 24.94 1.69
N SER A 437 6.85 23.71 1.48
CA SER A 437 5.85 23.04 2.33
C SER A 437 6.42 22.63 3.69
N HIS A 438 7.68 22.16 3.75
CA HIS A 438 8.39 21.83 5.00
C HIS A 438 8.74 23.09 5.80
N ALA A 439 9.20 24.16 5.17
CA ALA A 439 9.40 25.45 5.85
C ALA A 439 8.08 25.96 6.45
N GLY A 440 6.95 25.76 5.74
CA GLY A 440 5.61 25.97 6.28
C GLY A 440 5.20 24.97 7.36
N ALA A 441 5.77 23.76 7.38
CA ALA A 441 5.48 22.71 8.36
C ALA A 441 6.39 22.81 9.60
N GLU A 442 7.66 23.21 9.47
CA GLU A 442 8.54 23.50 10.62
C GLU A 442 8.04 24.67 11.43
N GLN A 443 7.43 25.68 10.78
CA GLN A 443 6.64 26.70 11.48
C GLN A 443 5.39 26.10 12.17
N ARG A 444 4.82 25.01 11.66
CA ARG A 444 3.72 24.27 12.30
C ARG A 444 4.18 23.43 13.51
N PHE A 445 5.44 22.98 13.56
CA PHE A 445 5.97 22.16 14.67
C PHE A 445 6.19 22.95 15.98
N LYS A 446 6.21 24.27 15.95
CA LYS A 446 6.19 25.14 17.14
C LYS A 446 4.78 25.36 17.69
N GLY A 447 3.92 24.34 17.70
CA GLY A 447 2.52 24.48 18.14
C GLY A 447 1.63 25.25 17.16
N GLY A 448 2.04 25.39 15.89
CA GLY A 448 1.32 26.18 14.89
C GLY A 448 1.49 27.69 15.02
N LEU A 449 2.40 28.16 15.90
CA LEU A 449 2.65 29.57 16.21
C LEU A 449 3.55 30.22 15.16
N ALA A 450 3.14 31.37 14.65
CA ALA A 450 3.95 32.16 13.72
C ALA A 450 5.12 32.86 14.45
N ASP A 451 4.90 33.22 15.73
CA ASP A 451 5.89 33.86 16.59
C ASP A 451 5.69 33.46 18.07
N SER A 452 6.49 34.04 18.98
CA SER A 452 6.43 33.80 20.43
C SER A 452 5.83 34.99 21.19
N SER A 453 5.00 35.82 20.52
CA SER A 453 4.36 36.98 21.16
C SER A 453 3.34 36.57 22.22
N ALA A 454 3.07 37.47 23.17
CA ALA A 454 2.03 37.25 24.18
C ALA A 454 0.66 37.01 23.52
N GLN A 455 0.37 37.67 22.41
CA GLN A 455 -0.87 37.47 21.64
C GLN A 455 -0.97 36.07 21.04
N SER A 456 0.12 35.56 20.45
CA SER A 456 0.17 34.18 19.94
C SER A 456 0.03 33.15 21.06
N ALA A 457 0.60 33.37 22.24
CA ALA A 457 0.42 32.52 23.41
C ALA A 457 -1.03 32.47 23.90
N ARG A 458 -1.74 33.60 23.92
CA ARG A 458 -3.18 33.70 24.24
C ARG A 458 -4.02 32.91 23.21
N LEU A 459 -3.77 33.11 21.91
CA LEU A 459 -4.45 32.40 20.84
C LEU A 459 -4.15 30.89 20.88
N HIS A 460 -2.97 30.49 21.34
CA HIS A 460 -2.61 29.08 21.53
C HIS A 460 -3.45 28.45 22.66
N THR A 461 -3.61 29.17 23.78
CA THR A 461 -4.51 28.74 24.86
C THR A 461 -5.95 28.63 24.37
N ALA A 462 -6.42 29.61 23.56
CA ALA A 462 -7.74 29.54 22.94
C ALA A 462 -7.91 28.30 22.02
N THR A 463 -6.84 27.85 21.37
CA THR A 463 -6.87 26.67 20.51
C THR A 463 -7.15 25.38 21.32
N HIS A 464 -6.56 25.21 22.50
CA HIS A 464 -6.83 24.11 23.39
C HIS A 464 -8.27 24.11 23.93
N LEU A 465 -8.78 25.31 24.35
CA LEU A 465 -10.18 25.44 24.76
C LEU A 465 -11.14 25.14 23.61
N LEU A 466 -10.84 25.60 22.39
CA LEU A 466 -11.63 25.29 21.20
C LEU A 466 -11.66 23.78 20.92
N HIS A 467 -10.51 23.08 21.02
CA HIS A 467 -10.43 21.64 20.84
C HIS A 467 -11.29 20.87 21.84
N ALA A 468 -11.19 21.25 23.12
CA ALA A 468 -12.00 20.65 24.19
C ALA A 468 -13.50 20.91 23.99
N ALA A 469 -13.89 22.13 23.59
CA ALA A 469 -15.28 22.48 23.32
C ALA A 469 -15.85 21.71 22.11
N LEU A 470 -15.08 21.58 21.04
CA LEU A 470 -15.46 20.76 19.88
C LEU A 470 -15.70 19.30 20.26
N ARG A 471 -14.83 18.70 21.06
CA ARG A 471 -15.02 17.33 21.55
C ARG A 471 -16.27 17.19 22.40
N ARG A 472 -16.55 18.17 23.26
CA ARG A 472 -17.73 18.16 24.12
C ARG A 472 -19.05 18.29 23.37
N VAL A 473 -19.06 19.01 22.23
CA VAL A 473 -20.27 19.26 21.42
C VAL A 473 -20.45 18.23 20.31
N LEU A 474 -19.36 17.82 19.66
CA LEU A 474 -19.41 16.98 18.45
C LEU A 474 -19.06 15.52 18.70
N GLY A 475 -18.39 15.19 19.84
CA GLY A 475 -17.99 13.84 20.20
C GLY A 475 -16.48 13.66 20.30
N ASP A 476 -16.08 12.55 20.96
CA ASP A 476 -14.68 12.23 21.25
C ASP A 476 -13.84 11.84 20.02
N GLU A 477 -14.46 11.55 18.88
CA GLU A 477 -13.80 11.30 17.60
C GLU A 477 -13.15 12.55 16.99
N VAL A 478 -13.47 13.75 17.51
CA VAL A 478 -12.82 14.99 17.09
C VAL A 478 -11.37 15.00 17.53
N ALA A 479 -10.46 15.01 16.55
CA ALA A 479 -9.02 15.08 16.76
C ALA A 479 -8.41 16.21 15.93
N GLN A 480 -7.44 16.92 16.48
CA GLN A 480 -6.71 17.97 15.76
C GLN A 480 -5.94 17.34 14.59
N LYS A 481 -6.08 17.93 13.40
CA LYS A 481 -5.33 17.59 12.18
C LYS A 481 -4.31 18.66 11.80
N GLY A 482 -4.42 19.85 12.38
CA GLY A 482 -3.47 20.95 12.20
C GLY A 482 -3.93 22.22 12.87
N SER A 483 -2.97 23.13 13.10
CA SER A 483 -3.24 24.49 13.59
C SER A 483 -2.29 25.50 12.94
N ASN A 484 -2.71 26.75 12.87
CA ASN A 484 -1.87 27.86 12.48
C ASN A 484 -2.33 29.12 13.25
N ILE A 485 -1.44 29.67 14.05
CA ILE A 485 -1.71 30.78 14.95
C ILE A 485 -0.82 31.94 14.53
N THR A 486 -1.44 33.06 14.21
CA THR A 486 -0.79 34.36 13.96
C THR A 486 -1.33 35.36 14.96
N PRO A 487 -0.69 36.52 15.20
CA PRO A 487 -1.22 37.52 16.14
C PRO A 487 -2.66 37.98 15.85
N GLU A 488 -3.09 37.86 14.58
CA GLU A 488 -4.43 38.31 14.14
C GLU A 488 -5.51 37.25 14.37
N ARG A 489 -5.15 35.94 14.33
CA ARG A 489 -6.14 34.87 14.38
C ARG A 489 -5.55 33.51 14.69
N LEU A 490 -6.38 32.55 15.10
CA LEU A 490 -6.10 31.12 15.04
C LEU A 490 -6.85 30.45 13.89
N ARG A 491 -6.24 29.38 13.35
CA ARG A 491 -6.86 28.42 12.47
C ARG A 491 -6.70 27.03 13.08
N PHE A 492 -7.78 26.27 13.16
CA PHE A 492 -7.83 24.95 13.73
C PHE A 492 -8.47 23.98 12.74
N ASP A 493 -7.73 22.94 12.35
CA ASP A 493 -8.18 21.89 11.46
C ASP A 493 -8.41 20.62 12.29
N PHE A 494 -9.58 19.98 12.14
CA PHE A 494 -9.97 18.82 12.97
C PHE A 494 -10.75 17.77 12.16
N SER A 495 -10.69 16.50 12.61
CA SER A 495 -11.44 15.39 12.02
C SER A 495 -12.92 15.55 12.32
N PHE A 496 -13.76 15.64 11.27
CA PHE A 496 -15.21 15.57 11.36
C PHE A 496 -15.83 15.33 9.98
N GLY A 497 -16.70 14.32 9.88
CA GLY A 497 -17.18 13.81 8.58
C GLY A 497 -18.20 14.69 7.86
N ARG A 498 -18.84 15.66 8.55
CA ARG A 498 -19.88 16.53 8.00
C ARG A 498 -19.61 18.00 8.29
N LYS A 499 -20.38 18.88 7.69
CA LYS A 499 -20.38 20.29 8.05
C LYS A 499 -20.89 20.48 9.48
N VAL A 500 -20.23 21.33 10.27
CA VAL A 500 -20.70 21.73 11.60
C VAL A 500 -21.87 22.69 11.44
N THR A 501 -22.95 22.44 12.15
CA THR A 501 -24.15 23.29 12.08
C THR A 501 -23.93 24.63 12.78
N LYS A 502 -24.77 25.62 12.47
CA LYS A 502 -24.70 26.93 13.12
C LYS A 502 -24.95 26.86 14.63
N ASP A 503 -25.86 25.98 15.05
CA ASP A 503 -26.20 25.79 16.46
C ASP A 503 -25.05 25.09 17.22
N GLU A 504 -24.38 24.10 16.60
CA GLU A 504 -23.19 23.48 17.18
C GLU A 504 -22.04 24.48 17.31
N LEU A 505 -21.80 25.31 16.30
CA LEU A 505 -20.79 26.40 16.37
C LEU A 505 -21.11 27.42 17.47
N ALA A 506 -22.37 27.79 17.62
CA ALA A 506 -22.80 28.68 18.70
C ALA A 506 -22.59 28.06 20.08
N GLN A 507 -22.86 26.76 20.25
CA GLN A 507 -22.59 26.04 21.49
C GLN A 507 -21.09 26.00 21.81
N VAL A 508 -20.24 25.67 20.81
CA VAL A 508 -18.77 25.67 20.96
C VAL A 508 -18.27 27.06 21.37
N GLU A 509 -18.71 28.10 20.70
CA GLU A 509 -18.32 29.47 21.00
C GLU A 509 -18.78 29.91 22.42
N ALA A 510 -19.98 29.51 22.83
CA ALA A 510 -20.51 29.79 24.16
C ALA A 510 -19.69 29.07 25.25
N LEU A 511 -19.36 27.80 25.08
CA LEU A 511 -18.53 27.04 26.03
C LEU A 511 -17.12 27.63 26.19
N VAL A 512 -16.46 27.99 25.10
CA VAL A 512 -15.13 28.63 25.18
C VAL A 512 -15.21 29.94 25.93
N ASN A 513 -16.22 30.78 25.67
CA ASN A 513 -16.41 32.04 26.38
C ASN A 513 -16.81 31.84 27.86
N GLU A 514 -17.54 30.80 28.20
CA GLU A 514 -17.82 30.42 29.60
C GLU A 514 -16.51 30.11 30.34
N TRP A 515 -15.63 29.31 29.75
CA TRP A 515 -14.35 28.93 30.34
C TRP A 515 -13.34 30.07 30.42
N ILE A 516 -13.42 31.00 29.49
CA ILE A 516 -12.68 32.29 29.57
C ILE A 516 -13.15 33.08 30.78
N LYS A 517 -14.46 33.24 31.00
CA LYS A 517 -15.05 33.95 32.15
C LYS A 517 -14.75 33.30 33.49
N ALA A 518 -14.57 31.98 33.51
CA ALA A 518 -14.21 31.23 34.72
C ALA A 518 -12.78 31.55 35.20
N ASP A 519 -11.94 32.13 34.36
CA ASP A 519 -10.58 32.63 34.65
C ASP A 519 -9.70 31.62 35.39
N VAL A 520 -9.66 30.39 34.91
CA VAL A 520 -8.88 29.33 35.56
C VAL A 520 -7.38 29.40 35.18
N PRO A 521 -6.47 29.02 36.10
CA PRO A 521 -5.05 29.01 35.81
C PRO A 521 -4.69 27.98 34.75
N VAL A 522 -3.72 28.32 33.90
CA VAL A 522 -3.10 27.40 32.91
C VAL A 522 -1.83 26.82 33.54
N VAL A 523 -1.91 25.60 33.99
CA VAL A 523 -0.85 24.94 34.75
C VAL A 523 -0.03 24.01 33.85
N MET A 524 1.29 24.21 33.81
CA MET A 524 2.23 23.33 33.12
C MET A 524 2.85 22.33 34.07
N THR A 525 2.80 21.05 33.74
CA THR A 525 3.43 19.97 34.50
C THR A 525 4.35 19.16 33.57
N GLU A 526 5.58 18.88 33.99
CA GLU A 526 6.46 17.95 33.30
C GLU A 526 6.26 16.53 33.83
N THR A 527 5.89 15.60 32.93
CA THR A 527 5.55 14.21 33.27
C THR A 527 6.04 13.25 32.18
N THR A 528 5.80 11.95 32.36
CA THR A 528 6.01 10.97 31.28
C THR A 528 4.79 10.90 30.37
N VAL A 529 4.96 10.42 29.13
CA VAL A 529 3.84 10.21 28.20
C VAL A 529 2.80 9.26 28.79
N GLU A 530 3.27 8.23 29.50
CA GLU A 530 2.41 7.22 30.11
C GLU A 530 1.55 7.80 31.25
N ASP A 531 2.14 8.63 32.12
CA ASP A 531 1.41 9.24 33.22
C ASP A 531 0.46 10.34 32.72
N ALA A 532 0.86 11.13 31.72
CA ALA A 532 -0.04 12.08 31.06
C ALA A 532 -1.29 11.39 30.49
N LYS A 533 -1.12 10.22 29.84
CA LYS A 533 -2.24 9.43 29.33
C LYS A 533 -3.14 8.87 30.45
N LYS A 534 -2.57 8.38 31.55
CA LYS A 534 -3.34 7.92 32.73
C LYS A 534 -4.19 9.04 33.32
N GLU A 535 -3.71 10.28 33.24
CA GLU A 535 -4.42 11.46 33.67
C GLU A 535 -5.45 11.98 32.64
N GLY A 536 -5.60 11.30 31.51
CA GLY A 536 -6.55 11.66 30.45
C GLY A 536 -6.10 12.81 29.55
N ALA A 537 -4.79 13.12 29.49
CA ALA A 537 -4.28 14.14 28.60
C ALA A 537 -4.36 13.72 27.13
N ILE A 538 -4.77 14.63 26.26
CA ILE A 538 -4.81 14.44 24.82
C ILE A 538 -3.40 14.68 24.26
N GLY A 539 -2.86 13.70 23.54
CA GLY A 539 -1.58 13.78 22.85
C GLY A 539 -1.76 13.64 21.33
N LEU A 540 -1.18 14.55 20.55
CA LEU A 540 -1.41 14.62 19.09
C LEU A 540 -0.42 13.82 18.25
N PHE A 541 0.76 13.44 18.79
CA PHE A 541 1.86 12.85 18.00
C PHE A 541 2.62 11.79 18.81
N GLU A 542 1.99 10.65 19.08
CA GLU A 542 2.55 9.59 19.93
C GLU A 542 3.97 9.12 19.52
N SER A 543 4.30 9.15 18.24
CA SER A 543 5.61 8.71 17.71
C SER A 543 6.76 9.73 17.83
N LYS A 544 6.49 10.94 18.37
CA LYS A 544 7.45 12.04 18.39
C LYS A 544 7.75 12.62 19.78
N TYR A 545 7.17 12.03 20.82
CA TYR A 545 7.44 12.46 22.19
C TYR A 545 8.71 11.83 22.74
N GLY A 546 9.54 12.63 23.42
CA GLY A 546 10.64 12.13 24.25
C GLY A 546 10.11 11.43 25.51
N GLU A 547 11.04 10.93 26.36
CA GLU A 547 10.66 10.29 27.63
C GLU A 547 9.87 11.21 28.57
N ARG A 548 10.09 12.53 28.51
CA ARG A 548 9.38 13.54 29.28
C ARG A 548 8.66 14.51 28.35
N VAL A 549 7.44 14.90 28.74
CA VAL A 549 6.56 15.81 28.01
C VAL A 549 6.04 16.89 28.94
N ARG A 550 5.67 18.04 28.35
CA ARG A 550 4.94 19.10 29.05
C ARG A 550 3.46 18.88 28.83
N MET A 551 2.71 18.83 29.92
CA MET A 551 1.27 18.74 29.95
C MET A 551 0.70 20.05 30.46
N TYR A 552 -0.21 20.66 29.71
CA TYR A 552 -0.92 21.87 30.10
C TYR A 552 -2.35 21.52 30.51
N THR A 553 -2.73 21.97 31.70
CA THR A 553 -4.06 21.77 32.30
C THR A 553 -4.75 23.10 32.51
N MET A 554 -6.01 23.22 32.08
CA MET A 554 -6.85 24.39 32.21
C MET A 554 -8.13 24.00 32.97
N GLY A 555 -8.02 23.96 34.32
CA GLY A 555 -9.10 23.46 35.17
C GLY A 555 -9.52 22.03 34.77
N GLU A 556 -10.84 21.81 34.71
CA GLU A 556 -11.44 20.55 34.23
C GLU A 556 -11.77 20.60 32.72
N TYR A 557 -11.42 21.68 32.04
CA TYR A 557 -11.87 21.93 30.66
C TYR A 557 -10.95 21.32 29.60
N SER A 558 -9.64 21.47 29.78
CA SER A 558 -8.67 20.96 28.81
C SER A 558 -7.42 20.41 29.50
N LYS A 559 -6.91 19.29 29.01
CA LYS A 559 -5.64 18.70 29.45
C LYS A 559 -4.95 18.14 28.20
N GLU A 560 -3.84 18.75 27.78
CA GLU A 560 -3.16 18.40 26.54
C GLU A 560 -1.63 18.38 26.68
N ILE A 561 -0.98 17.46 25.96
CA ILE A 561 0.48 17.43 25.81
C ILE A 561 0.86 18.47 24.76
N CYS A 562 1.61 19.50 25.15
CA CYS A 562 1.97 20.61 24.28
C CYS A 562 3.34 21.22 24.62
N GLY A 563 4.09 21.67 23.59
CA GLY A 563 5.42 22.29 23.74
C GLY A 563 5.45 23.80 23.56
N GLY A 564 4.33 24.45 23.20
CA GLY A 564 4.28 25.91 22.95
C GLY A 564 4.02 26.75 24.18
N PRO A 565 4.18 28.09 24.07
CA PRO A 565 3.84 29.03 25.13
C PRO A 565 2.32 29.18 25.27
N HIS A 566 1.86 29.48 26.49
CA HIS A 566 0.46 29.69 26.84
C HIS A 566 0.28 30.96 27.70
N ALA A 567 -0.95 31.44 27.75
CA ALA A 567 -1.37 32.44 28.74
C ALA A 567 -1.27 31.85 30.16
N SER A 568 -1.19 32.67 31.18
CA SER A 568 -1.15 32.20 32.57
C SER A 568 -2.54 31.87 33.12
N HIS A 569 -3.59 32.47 32.58
CA HIS A 569 -4.98 32.29 32.93
C HIS A 569 -5.89 32.35 31.71
N THR A 570 -7.01 31.62 31.72
CA THR A 570 -7.98 31.64 30.61
C THR A 570 -8.66 33.00 30.41
N GLY A 571 -8.82 33.78 31.47
CA GLY A 571 -9.39 35.14 31.42
C GLY A 571 -8.56 36.14 30.60
N GLU A 572 -7.26 35.87 30.41
CA GLU A 572 -6.42 36.71 29.54
C GLU A 572 -6.89 36.74 28.07
N LEU A 573 -7.69 35.76 27.63
CA LEU A 573 -8.24 35.71 26.29
C LEU A 573 -9.34 36.74 26.04
N VAL A 574 -9.93 37.33 27.10
CA VAL A 574 -11.00 38.31 27.11
C VAL A 574 -12.32 37.83 26.50
N SER A 575 -12.28 37.38 25.26
CA SER A 575 -13.41 36.78 24.55
C SER A 575 -12.92 35.89 23.40
N PHE A 576 -13.81 35.06 22.88
CA PHE A 576 -13.55 34.17 21.75
C PHE A 576 -14.67 34.29 20.72
N LYS A 577 -14.30 34.38 19.42
CA LYS A 577 -15.26 34.48 18.32
C LYS A 577 -14.86 33.59 17.15
N ILE A 578 -15.76 32.70 16.71
CA ILE A 578 -15.63 31.96 15.49
C ILE A 578 -15.97 32.85 14.30
N LEU A 579 -15.01 33.01 13.38
CA LEU A 579 -15.19 33.82 12.16
C LEU A 579 -15.77 33.02 11.02
N LYS A 580 -15.28 31.76 10.85
CA LYS A 580 -15.64 30.91 9.70
C LYS A 580 -15.42 29.45 10.02
N GLU A 581 -16.31 28.58 9.49
CA GLU A 581 -16.14 27.13 9.39
C GLU A 581 -16.21 26.71 7.92
N GLU A 582 -15.27 25.90 7.48
CA GLU A 582 -15.17 25.45 6.10
C GLU A 582 -14.57 24.02 5.99
N SER A 583 -14.75 23.35 4.86
CA SER A 583 -14.06 22.08 4.57
C SER A 583 -12.59 22.38 4.23
N SER A 584 -11.66 21.63 4.82
CA SER A 584 -10.22 21.71 4.51
C SER A 584 -9.79 20.58 3.58
N SER A 585 -10.25 19.37 3.88
CA SER A 585 -10.05 18.15 3.06
C SER A 585 -11.15 17.15 3.40
N ALA A 586 -11.15 15.96 2.79
CA ALA A 586 -12.12 14.92 3.14
C ALA A 586 -12.00 14.54 4.62
N GLY A 587 -13.13 14.54 5.32
CA GLY A 587 -13.18 14.22 6.74
C GLY A 587 -12.47 15.24 7.65
N VAL A 588 -12.03 16.41 7.12
CA VAL A 588 -11.36 17.45 7.90
C VAL A 588 -12.08 18.78 7.74
N ARG A 589 -12.50 19.34 8.87
CA ARG A 589 -13.12 20.66 8.97
C ARG A 589 -12.11 21.68 9.48
N ARG A 590 -12.32 22.94 9.15
CA ARG A 590 -11.47 24.08 9.51
C ARG A 590 -12.28 25.16 10.17
N ILE A 591 -11.85 25.60 11.34
CA ILE A 591 -12.35 26.79 12.02
C ILE A 591 -11.29 27.89 12.02
N LYS A 592 -11.70 29.12 11.72
CA LYS A 592 -10.93 30.35 11.96
C LYS A 592 -11.60 31.13 13.07
N ALA A 593 -10.83 31.56 14.07
CA ALA A 593 -11.34 32.30 15.23
C ALA A 593 -10.37 33.37 15.71
N VAL A 594 -10.88 34.30 16.51
CA VAL A 594 -10.14 35.39 17.13
C VAL A 594 -10.46 35.46 18.60
N ILE A 595 -9.60 36.14 19.37
CA ILE A 595 -9.82 36.50 20.78
C ILE A 595 -9.93 38.02 20.93
N GLY A 596 -10.47 38.49 22.05
CA GLY A 596 -10.58 39.90 22.35
C GLY A 596 -9.23 40.58 22.62
N ALA A 597 -9.14 41.89 22.30
CA ALA A 597 -7.98 42.69 22.64
C ALA A 597 -7.93 42.96 24.15
N LYS A 598 -6.73 42.92 24.76
CA LYS A 598 -6.53 43.45 26.12
C LYS A 598 -6.57 44.96 26.07
N PRO A 599 -7.01 45.62 27.16
CA PRO A 599 -7.02 47.08 27.24
C PRO A 599 -5.66 47.76 27.07
N GLU A 600 -4.56 46.99 27.13
CA GLU A 600 -3.18 47.48 27.05
C GLU A 600 -2.48 47.06 25.74
N ASP A 601 -3.17 46.42 24.80
CA ASP A 601 -2.63 45.96 23.50
C ASP A 601 -2.84 47.00 22.38
#